data_b80460d1a10c49620ad06bdb5d32a0e9
#
_entry.id   b80460d1a10c49620ad06bdb5d32a0e9
#
_cell.length_a   1.000
_cell.length_b   1.000
_cell.length_c   1.000
_cell.angle_alpha   90.00
_cell.angle_beta   90.00
_cell.angle_gamma   90.00
#
_symmetry.space_group_name_H-M   'P 1'
#
loop_
_entity.id
_entity.type
_entity.pdbx_description
1 polymer ?
#
loop_
_entity_poly.entity_id
_entity_poly.type
_entity_poly.pdbx_seq_one_letter_code
_entity_poly.pdbx_strand_id
1 'polypeptide(L)'
;MKRLLSIGAVLSLALGASAPASAWDVTVAGGVTRESTEVLRLALQRDFERSWWQSSTGQLSGYWDAGYTYWFGDKSASNHSLSFAPVFVYEFAGERLRPYVEAGIGVALFESTEHESHDLSTAFQFEDRLGFGLRFAGQEIGVRAIHYSNAGIKNPNDGAETYTLHYRLPL
;
A
#
# COMPACT_ATOMS: atom_id res chain seq x y z
N MET A 1 10.14 17.39 21.14
CA MET A 1 10.14 15.98 21.54
C MET A 1 8.84 15.60 22.29
N LYS A 2 7.63 15.71 21.68
CA LYS A 2 6.34 15.35 22.35
C LYS A 2 5.26 14.86 21.37
N ARG A 3 5.58 14.26 20.22
CA ARG A 3 4.58 13.74 19.26
C ARG A 3 4.68 12.25 18.91
N LEU A 4 5.46 11.45 19.63
CA LEU A 4 5.71 10.02 19.33
C LEU A 4 4.75 9.05 20.05
N LEU A 5 3.71 9.49 20.73
CA LEU A 5 2.89 8.64 21.62
C LEU A 5 1.49 8.30 21.11
N SER A 6 1.10 8.69 19.89
CA SER A 6 -0.29 8.50 19.43
C SER A 6 -0.51 7.32 18.46
N ILE A 7 0.53 6.65 17.98
CA ILE A 7 0.41 5.54 16.99
C ILE A 7 0.14 4.17 17.64
N GLY A 8 0.31 4.05 18.95
CA GLY A 8 0.21 2.77 19.66
C GLY A 8 -1.20 2.22 19.93
N ALA A 9 -2.27 2.96 19.67
CA ALA A 9 -3.60 2.61 20.17
C ALA A 9 -4.54 1.91 19.17
N VAL A 10 -4.16 1.75 17.90
CA VAL A 10 -5.05 1.17 16.86
C VAL A 10 -4.86 -0.35 16.66
N LEU A 11 -3.82 -0.94 17.23
CA LEU A 11 -3.45 -2.34 16.95
C LEU A 11 -4.15 -3.41 17.79
N SER A 12 -5.06 -3.07 18.70
CA SER A 12 -5.57 -4.04 19.69
C SER A 12 -6.98 -4.62 19.41
N LEU A 13 -7.60 -4.42 18.25
CA LEU A 13 -9.00 -4.83 18.02
C LEU A 13 -9.22 -6.01 17.05
N ALA A 14 -8.22 -6.76 16.66
CA ALA A 14 -8.37 -7.77 15.62
C ALA A 14 -8.05 -9.21 16.04
N LEU A 15 -8.23 -9.59 17.28
CA LEU A 15 -8.10 -10.98 17.74
C LEU A 15 -9.48 -11.59 18.03
N GLY A 16 -10.05 -12.29 17.04
CA GLY A 16 -11.10 -13.26 17.32
C GLY A 16 -12.40 -13.21 16.53
N ALA A 17 -12.37 -13.13 15.21
CA ALA A 17 -13.53 -13.48 14.40
C ALA A 17 -13.09 -14.40 13.26
N SER A 18 -13.47 -15.68 13.32
CA SER A 18 -13.52 -16.54 12.15
C SER A 18 -14.69 -16.08 11.28
N ALA A 19 -14.48 -15.06 10.45
CA ALA A 19 -15.43 -14.66 9.44
C ALA A 19 -15.47 -15.71 8.33
N PRO A 20 -16.64 -15.97 7.69
CA PRO A 20 -16.70 -16.74 6.47
C PRO A 20 -15.78 -16.06 5.44
N ALA A 21 -15.14 -16.86 4.58
CA ALA A 21 -14.21 -16.37 3.57
C ALA A 21 -14.86 -15.24 2.76
N SER A 22 -14.63 -14.02 3.19
CA SER A 22 -15.00 -12.83 2.44
C SER A 22 -14.04 -12.73 1.26
N ALA A 23 -14.58 -12.40 0.08
CA ALA A 23 -13.74 -12.20 -1.09
C ALA A 23 -12.89 -10.91 -0.99
N TRP A 24 -12.95 -10.20 0.12
CA TRP A 24 -12.28 -8.92 0.36
C TRP A 24 -11.45 -8.93 1.62
N ASP A 25 -10.33 -8.22 1.56
CA ASP A 25 -9.45 -7.98 2.69
C ASP A 25 -9.28 -6.47 2.90
N VAL A 26 -8.95 -6.09 4.14
CA VAL A 26 -8.59 -4.71 4.49
C VAL A 26 -7.09 -4.63 4.77
N THR A 27 -6.44 -3.62 4.22
CA THR A 27 -5.06 -3.27 4.54
C THR A 27 -5.01 -1.90 5.20
N VAL A 28 -4.29 -1.83 6.31
CA VAL A 28 -3.90 -0.58 6.97
C VAL A 28 -2.40 -0.42 6.81
N ALA A 29 -1.94 0.75 6.40
CA ALA A 29 -0.53 1.06 6.27
C ALA A 29 -0.22 2.44 6.83
N GLY A 30 0.94 2.57 7.46
CA GLY A 30 1.47 3.83 7.94
C GLY A 30 2.95 3.95 7.61
N GLY A 31 3.41 5.15 7.38
CA GLY A 31 4.81 5.38 7.02
C GLY A 31 5.11 6.84 6.74
N VAL A 32 6.08 7.04 5.88
CA VAL A 32 6.59 8.38 5.55
C VAL A 32 6.76 8.56 4.05
N THR A 33 6.73 9.79 3.62
CA THR A 33 7.16 10.21 2.28
C THR A 33 8.69 10.31 2.22
N ARG A 34 9.22 10.55 1.03
CA ARG A 34 10.64 10.88 0.82
C ARG A 34 11.09 12.11 1.63
N GLU A 35 10.20 13.09 1.85
CA GLU A 35 10.45 14.31 2.63
C GLU A 35 10.26 14.10 4.14
N SER A 36 10.01 12.84 4.57
CA SER A 36 9.77 12.45 5.96
C SER A 36 8.46 12.99 6.55
N THR A 37 7.50 13.40 5.74
CA THR A 37 6.13 13.64 6.18
C THR A 37 5.38 12.33 6.34
N GLU A 38 4.45 12.27 7.29
CA GLU A 38 3.71 11.06 7.60
C GLU A 38 2.64 10.75 6.54
N VAL A 39 2.35 9.47 6.33
CA VAL A 39 1.22 9.00 5.52
C VAL A 39 0.46 7.89 6.24
N LEU A 40 -0.85 7.87 6.04
CA LEU A 40 -1.74 6.79 6.48
C LEU A 40 -2.53 6.29 5.27
N ARG A 41 -2.54 4.97 5.02
CA ARG A 41 -3.28 4.37 3.92
C ARG A 41 -4.24 3.30 4.42
N LEU A 42 -5.44 3.30 3.87
CA LEU A 42 -6.43 2.25 3.98
C LEU A 42 -6.70 1.69 2.59
N ALA A 43 -6.80 0.37 2.46
CA ALA A 43 -7.12 -0.24 1.18
C ALA A 43 -8.06 -1.44 1.35
N LEU A 44 -8.92 -1.63 0.36
CA LEU A 44 -9.68 -2.84 0.13
C LEU A 44 -8.94 -3.65 -0.94
N GLN A 45 -8.76 -4.94 -0.67
CA GLN A 45 -8.04 -5.83 -1.54
C GLN A 45 -8.90 -7.05 -1.87
N ARG A 46 -8.77 -7.56 -3.09
CA ARG A 46 -9.40 -8.79 -3.54
C ARG A 46 -8.40 -9.60 -4.31
N ASP A 47 -8.14 -10.81 -3.85
CA ASP A 47 -7.21 -11.71 -4.54
C ASP A 47 -7.67 -12.04 -5.95
N PHE A 48 -6.71 -12.26 -6.85
CA PHE A 48 -6.98 -12.81 -8.15
C PHE A 48 -7.50 -14.25 -7.99
N GLU A 49 -8.45 -14.63 -8.84
CA GLU A 49 -9.01 -15.99 -8.84
C GLU A 49 -8.04 -17.03 -9.43
N ARG A 50 -6.82 -16.63 -9.76
CA ARG A 50 -5.81 -17.46 -10.41
C ARG A 50 -4.45 -17.31 -9.76
N SER A 51 -3.70 -18.42 -9.75
CA SER A 51 -2.27 -18.44 -9.50
C SER A 51 -1.55 -19.09 -10.68
N TRP A 52 -0.32 -18.64 -10.89
CA TRP A 52 0.55 -19.09 -11.99
C TRP A 52 1.87 -19.61 -11.43
N TRP A 53 2.62 -20.32 -12.26
CA TRP A 53 3.97 -20.80 -11.94
C TRP A 53 4.08 -21.51 -10.59
N GLN A 54 3.08 -22.36 -10.31
CA GLN A 54 3.09 -23.17 -9.10
C GLN A 54 4.23 -24.19 -9.13
N SER A 55 5.06 -24.18 -8.08
CA SER A 55 6.20 -25.06 -7.92
C SER A 55 6.43 -25.39 -6.45
N SER A 56 7.41 -26.24 -6.15
CA SER A 56 7.85 -26.52 -4.78
C SER A 56 8.51 -25.29 -4.12
N THR A 57 8.93 -24.30 -4.90
CA THR A 57 9.57 -23.06 -4.40
C THR A 57 8.55 -21.99 -4.04
N GLY A 58 7.39 -21.96 -4.73
CA GLY A 58 6.35 -20.95 -4.51
C GLY A 58 5.41 -20.83 -5.70
N GLN A 59 4.64 -19.76 -5.70
CA GLN A 59 3.65 -19.45 -6.75
C GLN A 59 3.55 -17.96 -7.01
N LEU A 60 3.20 -17.60 -8.24
CA LEU A 60 2.80 -16.25 -8.60
C LEU A 60 1.29 -16.13 -8.48
N SER A 61 0.81 -15.11 -7.80
CA SER A 61 -0.60 -14.74 -7.68
C SER A 61 -0.72 -13.21 -7.71
N GLY A 62 -1.76 -12.65 -7.15
CA GLY A 62 -1.89 -11.22 -6.99
C GLY A 62 -3.27 -10.83 -6.49
N TYR A 63 -3.49 -9.52 -6.44
CA TYR A 63 -4.74 -8.93 -5.96
C TYR A 63 -5.02 -7.58 -6.62
N TRP A 64 -6.29 -7.22 -6.65
CA TRP A 64 -6.74 -5.86 -6.92
C TRP A 64 -6.66 -5.06 -5.62
N ASP A 65 -6.12 -3.84 -5.69
CA ASP A 65 -5.99 -2.92 -4.57
C ASP A 65 -6.73 -1.62 -4.88
N ALA A 66 -7.70 -1.26 -4.05
CA ALA A 66 -8.37 0.03 -4.08
C ALA A 66 -8.05 0.77 -2.77
N GLY A 67 -7.25 1.82 -2.85
CA GLY A 67 -6.69 2.49 -1.69
C GLY A 67 -7.03 3.96 -1.58
N TYR A 68 -7.15 4.41 -0.34
CA TYR A 68 -7.19 5.80 0.05
C TYR A 68 -5.96 6.11 0.89
N THR A 69 -5.25 7.20 0.56
CA THR A 69 -4.09 7.67 1.31
C THR A 69 -4.33 9.10 1.80
N TYR A 70 -4.12 9.29 3.09
CA TYR A 70 -4.02 10.59 3.73
C TYR A 70 -2.55 10.97 3.85
N TRP A 71 -2.18 12.12 3.31
CA TRP A 71 -0.85 12.68 3.31
C TRP A 71 -0.83 13.83 4.30
N PHE A 72 -0.09 13.68 5.39
CA PHE A 72 0.07 14.75 6.35
C PHE A 72 0.95 15.85 5.76
N GLY A 73 0.56 17.12 5.97
CA GLY A 73 1.37 18.26 5.58
C GLY A 73 2.27 18.73 6.75
N ASP A 74 3.47 19.18 6.43
CA ASP A 74 4.38 19.89 7.35
C ASP A 74 4.64 21.31 6.88
N LYS A 75 4.96 21.50 5.60
CA LYS A 75 5.18 22.80 4.94
C LYS A 75 4.00 23.20 4.06
N SER A 76 3.20 22.24 3.64
CA SER A 76 1.97 22.45 2.87
C SER A 76 0.74 21.97 3.64
N ALA A 77 -0.45 22.19 3.09
CA ALA A 77 -1.66 21.56 3.59
C ALA A 77 -1.60 20.03 3.41
N SER A 78 -2.34 19.28 4.23
CA SER A 78 -2.54 17.85 4.02
C SER A 78 -3.19 17.61 2.66
N ASN A 79 -2.92 16.43 2.10
CA ASN A 79 -3.46 16.01 0.80
C ASN A 79 -4.15 14.65 0.91
N HIS A 80 -4.94 14.31 -0.09
CA HIS A 80 -5.67 13.06 -0.18
C HIS A 80 -5.45 12.43 -1.55
N SER A 81 -5.36 11.10 -1.60
CA SER A 81 -5.36 10.40 -2.88
C SER A 81 -6.19 9.13 -2.83
N LEU A 82 -6.80 8.80 -3.96
CA LEU A 82 -7.43 7.51 -4.24
C LEU A 82 -6.60 6.80 -5.28
N SER A 83 -6.42 5.50 -5.13
CA SER A 83 -5.67 4.71 -6.10
C SER A 83 -6.31 3.36 -6.39
N PHE A 84 -5.98 2.82 -7.55
CA PHE A 84 -6.40 1.48 -7.97
C PHE A 84 -5.26 0.81 -8.75
N ALA A 85 -4.86 -0.39 -8.30
CA ALA A 85 -3.75 -1.12 -8.89
C ALA A 85 -3.98 -2.64 -8.91
N PRO A 86 -3.68 -3.34 -10.01
CA PRO A 86 -3.34 -4.75 -9.97
C PRO A 86 -1.95 -4.92 -9.36
N VAL A 87 -1.82 -5.84 -8.42
CA VAL A 87 -0.56 -6.14 -7.73
C VAL A 87 -0.26 -7.62 -7.90
N PHE A 88 0.90 -7.95 -8.44
CA PHE A 88 1.40 -9.31 -8.59
C PHE A 88 2.25 -9.66 -7.38
N VAL A 89 2.10 -10.88 -6.89
CA VAL A 89 2.74 -11.38 -5.69
C VAL A 89 3.39 -12.73 -5.99
N TYR A 90 4.69 -12.83 -5.79
CA TYR A 90 5.36 -14.12 -5.72
C TYR A 90 5.48 -14.54 -4.26
N GLU A 91 4.71 -15.55 -3.87
CA GLU A 91 4.70 -16.12 -2.54
C GLU A 91 5.60 -17.36 -2.52
N PHE A 92 6.62 -17.34 -1.67
CA PHE A 92 7.50 -18.49 -1.46
C PHE A 92 6.82 -19.57 -0.63
N ALA A 93 7.17 -20.82 -0.89
CA ALA A 93 6.68 -21.96 -0.14
C ALA A 93 7.08 -21.85 1.35
N GLY A 94 6.17 -22.26 2.23
CA GLY A 94 6.37 -22.26 3.67
C GLY A 94 5.16 -22.85 4.39
N GLU A 95 5.38 -23.50 5.52
CA GLU A 95 4.29 -24.15 6.26
C GLU A 95 3.44 -23.15 7.07
N ARG A 96 4.07 -22.33 7.89
CA ARG A 96 3.41 -21.36 8.78
C ARG A 96 3.68 -19.91 8.40
N LEU A 97 4.89 -19.64 7.93
CA LEU A 97 5.33 -18.33 7.48
C LEU A 97 5.69 -18.45 6.00
N ARG A 98 5.08 -17.65 5.16
CA ARG A 98 5.31 -17.61 3.71
C ARG A 98 5.82 -16.23 3.34
N PRO A 99 7.13 -16.10 3.09
CA PRO A 99 7.68 -14.85 2.57
C PRO A 99 7.07 -14.54 1.20
N TYR A 100 6.96 -13.26 0.89
CA TYR A 100 6.53 -12.83 -0.44
C TYR A 100 7.26 -11.57 -0.89
N VAL A 101 7.25 -11.37 -2.19
CA VAL A 101 7.58 -10.12 -2.85
C VAL A 101 6.40 -9.69 -3.72
N GLU A 102 6.18 -8.39 -3.84
CA GLU A 102 5.09 -7.86 -4.65
C GLU A 102 5.57 -6.75 -5.58
N ALA A 103 4.91 -6.63 -6.74
CA ALA A 103 5.08 -5.53 -7.66
C ALA A 103 3.73 -5.19 -8.30
N GLY A 104 3.48 -3.91 -8.55
CA GLY A 104 2.24 -3.47 -9.17
C GLY A 104 2.41 -2.16 -9.90
N ILE A 105 1.58 -1.95 -10.91
CA ILE A 105 1.45 -0.67 -11.61
C ILE A 105 -0.03 -0.33 -11.63
N GLY A 106 -0.36 0.88 -11.19
CA GLY A 106 -1.74 1.34 -11.10
C GLY A 106 -1.88 2.81 -11.43
N VAL A 107 -2.97 3.36 -10.96
CA VAL A 107 -3.31 4.78 -11.15
C VAL A 107 -3.75 5.38 -9.82
N ALA A 108 -3.53 6.68 -9.66
CA ALA A 108 -3.98 7.44 -8.50
C ALA A 108 -4.56 8.80 -8.93
N LEU A 109 -5.45 9.31 -8.11
CA LEU A 109 -6.01 10.65 -8.23
C LEU A 109 -5.74 11.39 -6.92
N PHE A 110 -5.01 12.49 -7.02
CA PHE A 110 -4.70 13.39 -5.91
C PHE A 110 -5.70 14.54 -5.86
N GLU A 111 -6.08 14.96 -4.66
CA GLU A 111 -6.94 16.14 -4.46
C GLU A 111 -6.19 17.42 -4.83
N SER A 112 -4.93 17.54 -4.40
CA SER A 112 -4.04 18.66 -4.74
C SER A 112 -2.84 18.16 -5.55
N THR A 113 -2.43 18.93 -6.54
CA THR A 113 -1.19 18.68 -7.31
C THR A 113 0.06 19.16 -6.60
N GLU A 114 -0.08 19.93 -5.53
CA GLU A 114 1.03 20.40 -4.70
C GLU A 114 1.06 19.64 -3.38
N HIS A 115 2.22 19.11 -3.02
CA HIS A 115 2.45 18.47 -1.72
C HIS A 115 3.89 18.71 -1.28
N GLU A 116 4.05 19.33 -0.10
CA GLU A 116 5.34 19.78 0.43
C GLU A 116 6.09 20.69 -0.56
N SER A 117 7.22 20.24 -1.08
CA SER A 117 8.03 20.96 -2.07
C SER A 117 7.85 20.42 -3.50
N HIS A 118 6.88 19.52 -3.71
CA HIS A 118 6.67 18.82 -4.98
C HIS A 118 5.44 19.33 -5.70
N ASP A 119 5.58 19.57 -7.01
CA ASP A 119 4.47 19.82 -7.94
C ASP A 119 4.28 18.61 -8.85
N LEU A 120 3.19 17.89 -8.62
CA LEU A 120 2.78 16.74 -9.44
C LEU A 120 2.20 17.16 -10.79
N SER A 121 1.87 18.46 -10.96
CA SER A 121 1.31 19.08 -12.16
C SER A 121 -0.03 18.55 -12.64
N THR A 122 -0.38 17.31 -12.33
CA THR A 122 -1.67 16.69 -12.67
C THR A 122 -2.24 15.96 -11.47
N ALA A 123 -3.55 15.98 -11.29
CA ALA A 123 -4.23 15.18 -10.28
C ALA A 123 -4.10 13.66 -10.57
N PHE A 124 -4.06 13.29 -11.84
CA PHE A 124 -3.83 11.90 -12.26
C PHE A 124 -2.34 11.58 -12.18
N GLN A 125 -2.02 10.46 -11.53
CA GLN A 125 -0.67 9.90 -11.42
C GLN A 125 -0.71 8.41 -11.75
N PHE A 126 0.37 7.87 -12.30
CA PHE A 126 0.64 6.44 -12.25
C PHE A 126 1.17 6.08 -10.87
N GLU A 127 0.85 4.88 -10.41
CA GLU A 127 1.33 4.31 -9.15
C GLU A 127 2.22 3.11 -9.47
N ASP A 128 3.52 3.18 -9.16
CA ASP A 128 4.44 2.05 -9.23
C ASP A 128 4.72 1.54 -7.84
N ARG A 129 4.59 0.22 -7.63
CA ARG A 129 4.65 -0.40 -6.31
C ARG A 129 5.64 -1.54 -6.28
N LEU A 130 6.45 -1.56 -5.22
CA LEU A 130 7.29 -2.70 -4.83
C LEU A 130 7.14 -2.94 -3.32
N GLY A 131 7.13 -4.21 -2.92
CA GLY A 131 7.03 -4.56 -1.52
C GLY A 131 7.51 -5.98 -1.24
N PHE A 132 7.65 -6.28 0.05
CA PHE A 132 7.91 -7.63 0.54
C PHE A 132 7.41 -7.78 1.97
N GLY A 133 7.18 -9.01 2.37
CA GLY A 133 6.66 -9.29 3.71
C GLY A 133 6.48 -10.77 3.99
N LEU A 134 5.64 -11.04 4.97
CA LEU A 134 5.32 -12.38 5.46
C LEU A 134 3.81 -12.56 5.52
N ARG A 135 3.34 -13.71 5.06
CA ARG A 135 1.96 -14.20 5.21
C ARG A 135 1.91 -15.30 6.26
N PHE A 136 0.92 -15.24 7.12
CA PHE A 136 0.70 -16.21 8.20
C PHE A 136 -0.77 -16.18 8.64
N ALA A 137 -1.35 -17.35 8.86
CA ALA A 137 -2.72 -17.48 9.38
C ALA A 137 -3.78 -16.65 8.63
N GLY A 138 -3.66 -16.49 7.31
CA GLY A 138 -4.54 -15.64 6.49
C GLY A 138 -4.27 -14.14 6.57
N GLN A 139 -3.28 -13.73 7.34
CA GLN A 139 -2.88 -12.32 7.53
C GLN A 139 -1.56 -12.04 6.81
N GLU A 140 -1.22 -10.77 6.67
CA GLU A 140 0.01 -10.33 6.02
C GLU A 140 0.59 -9.12 6.74
N ILE A 141 1.89 -9.11 6.94
CA ILE A 141 2.66 -7.94 7.36
C ILE A 141 3.81 -7.72 6.38
N GLY A 142 4.06 -6.48 6.00
CA GLY A 142 5.13 -6.18 5.07
C GLY A 142 5.48 -4.72 4.99
N VAL A 143 6.52 -4.44 4.21
CA VAL A 143 6.93 -3.08 3.86
C VAL A 143 6.70 -2.85 2.37
N ARG A 144 6.38 -1.60 2.02
CA ARG A 144 6.01 -1.22 0.67
C ARG A 144 6.57 0.15 0.33
N ALA A 145 7.16 0.26 -0.85
CA ALA A 145 7.49 1.52 -1.48
C ALA A 145 6.53 1.76 -2.64
N ILE A 146 5.96 2.97 -2.71
CA ILE A 146 5.11 3.38 -3.83
C ILE A 146 5.65 4.69 -4.37
N HIS A 147 5.82 4.74 -5.70
CA HIS A 147 6.15 5.94 -6.45
C HIS A 147 4.94 6.40 -7.24
N TYR A 148 4.68 7.70 -7.21
CA TYR A 148 3.63 8.35 -7.99
C TYR A 148 4.25 9.34 -8.96
N SER A 149 3.86 9.28 -10.23
CA SER A 149 4.31 10.23 -11.25
C SER A 149 3.30 10.33 -12.39
N ASN A 150 3.31 11.45 -13.09
CA ASN A 150 2.45 11.63 -14.27
C ASN A 150 3.09 11.11 -15.58
N ALA A 151 4.21 10.39 -15.48
CA ALA A 151 4.97 9.85 -16.63
C ALA A 151 5.35 10.92 -17.68
N GLY A 152 5.49 12.18 -17.28
CA GLY A 152 5.83 13.29 -18.17
C GLY A 152 4.67 13.81 -19.02
N ILE A 153 3.42 13.50 -18.68
CA ILE A 153 2.22 14.08 -19.33
C ILE A 153 2.23 15.60 -19.19
N LYS A 154 2.71 16.12 -18.05
CA LYS A 154 2.87 17.55 -17.81
C LYS A 154 4.08 17.80 -16.91
N ASN A 155 4.75 18.93 -17.11
CA ASN A 155 5.89 19.39 -16.29
C ASN A 155 5.48 20.57 -15.39
N PRO A 156 6.14 20.69 -14.20
CA PRO A 156 7.09 19.75 -13.61
C PRO A 156 6.44 18.40 -13.30
N ASN A 157 7.25 17.33 -13.12
CA ASN A 157 6.80 16.01 -12.70
C ASN A 157 7.76 15.53 -11.61
N ASP A 158 7.66 16.18 -10.43
CA ASP A 158 8.57 15.92 -9.30
C ASP A 158 8.33 14.55 -8.69
N GLY A 159 7.11 14.01 -8.88
CA GLY A 159 6.69 12.74 -8.31
C GLY A 159 6.47 12.80 -6.79
N ALA A 160 5.99 11.72 -6.23
CA ALA A 160 5.89 11.53 -4.79
C ALA A 160 6.18 10.06 -4.43
N GLU A 161 6.87 9.83 -3.32
CA GLU A 161 7.18 8.48 -2.85
C GLU A 161 6.67 8.29 -1.43
N THR A 162 6.20 7.05 -1.16
CA THR A 162 5.86 6.61 0.19
C THR A 162 6.57 5.32 0.55
N TYR A 163 6.98 5.22 1.81
CA TYR A 163 7.58 4.03 2.41
C TYR A 163 6.75 3.65 3.63
N THR A 164 6.04 2.53 3.55
CA THR A 164 5.05 2.16 4.55
C THR A 164 5.27 0.76 5.11
N LEU A 165 4.95 0.60 6.39
CA LEU A 165 4.65 -0.70 6.98
C LEU A 165 3.15 -0.93 6.83
N HIS A 166 2.75 -2.11 6.38
CA HIS A 166 1.35 -2.45 6.22
C HIS A 166 0.98 -3.75 6.93
N TYR A 167 -0.30 -3.86 7.25
CA TYR A 167 -0.91 -5.05 7.79
C TYR A 167 -2.23 -5.32 7.07
N ARG A 168 -2.41 -6.56 6.57
CA ARG A 168 -3.59 -7.02 5.85
C ARG A 168 -4.37 -8.03 6.68
N LEU A 169 -5.68 -7.86 6.71
CA LEU A 169 -6.64 -8.68 7.44
C LEU A 169 -7.74 -9.15 6.50
N PRO A 170 -8.13 -10.43 6.54
CA PRO A 170 -9.34 -10.91 5.87
C PRO A 170 -10.58 -10.32 6.56
N LEU A 171 -11.62 -9.99 5.77
CA LEU A 171 -12.93 -9.54 6.24
C LEU A 171 -13.93 -10.68 6.38
#